data_85afe7cf3ebe32f600a6832c6fde6591
#
_entry.id   85afe7cf3ebe32f600a6832c6fde6591
#
_cell.length_a   1.000
_cell.length_b   1.000
_cell.length_c   1.000
_cell.angle_alpha   90.00
_cell.angle_beta   90.00
_cell.angle_gamma   90.00
#
_symmetry.space_group_name_H-M   'P 1'
#
loop_
_entity.id
_entity.type
_entity.pdbx_description
1 polymer ?
#
loop_
_entity_poly.entity_id
_entity_poly.type
_entity_poly.pdbx_seq_one_letter_code
_entity_poly.pdbx_strand_id
1 'polypeptide(L)'
;MSDTSTHHISQYLARTQAAHQKGNATEHTYRGDLTQLLRELLPHIATPTQPRGTPCGAPDHVTTDNKGIAVGYIEAKDIGDKDLKGEKKTGNKEQFDRYKTALANIIFTDYLDFHFYRDGILTHSICLAELIDGKITARPEHFDAFTNEITAFAERTSQTIKSPETLATMMAARAKQLADSINKALHLNIETGEHSKLTSSYNQFKKGLMEDISPAEFADVYAQTIAYGMFAARYHDSTLPTFSRREAAELIPHSNPFLRQLFTEIAGNDVDEGIRWILDDLVHIFQFADVKAIMSKYGRAAQMNDPVIHFYETFLAAYDPKLRKARGVWYTPEPVVDFIVRAVDDILKSDFGLIEGLTDESKIQLKIDHNPHETSKKHKAIQTKDVHRVQILDPATGTGTFLTHIVKHIHKQFKNDQGGWQNYVDAHLIPRLNGFELLMASYAMAHLKLDMTLADTGYTAPRTQQNRFNIYLSISLEEQHTDAGGLLAHYLAEESRQASRIKDQTPVMVVIGNPPYSVSSSNDSPWIRALISDYKKDMKERNIQPLSDDYIKFIRFGQHFIDKNESGVLAYISNNSFIDG
;
A
#
# COMPACT_ATOMS: atom_id res chain seq x y z
N MET A 1 -7.70 -31.95 -36.09
CA MET A 1 -6.92 -30.81 -35.58
C MET A 1 -5.41 -31.12 -35.52
N SER A 2 -4.96 -32.36 -35.40
CA SER A 2 -3.54 -32.72 -35.23
C SER A 2 -2.59 -32.33 -36.38
N ASP A 3 -3.00 -32.46 -37.67
CA ASP A 3 -2.10 -32.21 -38.79
C ASP A 3 -1.62 -30.75 -38.94
N THR A 4 -2.50 -29.79 -38.65
CA THR A 4 -2.17 -28.35 -38.79
C THR A 4 -1.21 -27.88 -37.68
N SER A 5 -1.43 -28.28 -36.45
CA SER A 5 -0.56 -27.92 -35.33
C SER A 5 0.83 -28.51 -35.44
N THR A 6 0.91 -29.79 -35.88
CA THR A 6 2.18 -30.48 -36.18
C THR A 6 2.96 -29.76 -37.27
N HIS A 7 2.28 -29.26 -38.28
CA HIS A 7 2.89 -28.46 -39.37
C HIS A 7 3.49 -27.14 -38.82
N HIS A 8 2.76 -26.39 -38.00
CA HIS A 8 3.25 -25.12 -37.42
C HIS A 8 4.46 -25.32 -36.50
N ILE A 9 4.43 -26.35 -35.64
CA ILE A 9 5.57 -26.67 -34.77
C ILE A 9 6.79 -27.08 -35.61
N SER A 10 6.61 -27.89 -36.66
CA SER A 10 7.70 -28.30 -37.54
C SER A 10 8.33 -27.09 -38.26
N GLN A 11 7.51 -26.15 -38.76
CA GLN A 11 7.99 -24.91 -39.39
C GLN A 11 8.75 -24.02 -38.37
N TYR A 12 8.24 -23.92 -37.15
CA TYR A 12 8.90 -23.19 -36.07
C TYR A 12 10.30 -23.76 -35.80
N LEU A 13 10.43 -25.08 -35.60
CA LEU A 13 11.71 -25.73 -35.39
C LEU A 13 12.68 -25.56 -36.57
N ALA A 14 12.17 -25.58 -37.80
CA ALA A 14 12.99 -25.33 -38.99
C ALA A 14 13.53 -23.90 -39.03
N ARG A 15 12.72 -22.87 -38.68
CA ARG A 15 13.17 -21.47 -38.60
C ARG A 15 14.20 -21.30 -37.47
N THR A 16 13.94 -21.88 -36.28
CA THR A 16 14.84 -21.87 -35.14
C THR A 16 16.21 -22.51 -35.47
N GLN A 17 16.20 -23.65 -36.18
CA GLN A 17 17.41 -24.30 -36.68
C GLN A 17 18.19 -23.40 -37.66
N ALA A 18 17.50 -22.79 -38.63
CA ALA A 18 18.13 -21.89 -39.59
C ALA A 18 18.76 -20.64 -38.91
N ALA A 19 18.13 -20.12 -37.88
CA ALA A 19 18.67 -19.03 -37.09
C ALA A 19 19.89 -19.49 -36.25
N HIS A 20 19.82 -20.65 -35.61
CA HIS A 20 20.88 -21.24 -34.81
C HIS A 20 22.16 -21.50 -35.62
N GLN A 21 22.02 -22.01 -36.83
CA GLN A 21 23.16 -22.29 -37.70
C GLN A 21 23.98 -21.07 -38.15
N LYS A 22 23.43 -19.83 -38.01
CA LYS A 22 24.16 -18.61 -38.32
C LYS A 22 25.24 -18.27 -37.29
N GLY A 23 25.23 -18.93 -36.12
CA GLY A 23 26.28 -18.84 -35.10
C GLY A 23 26.37 -17.54 -34.29
N ASN A 24 25.47 -16.58 -34.54
CA ASN A 24 25.40 -15.30 -33.84
C ASN A 24 24.01 -15.04 -33.21
N ALA A 25 23.22 -16.10 -33.08
CA ALA A 25 21.88 -16.02 -32.54
C ALA A 25 21.94 -15.94 -31.00
N THR A 26 21.14 -15.02 -30.43
CA THR A 26 20.91 -14.86 -28.99
C THR A 26 19.44 -15.13 -28.69
N GLU A 27 19.05 -15.16 -27.41
CA GLU A 27 17.64 -15.32 -27.02
C GLU A 27 16.71 -14.37 -27.79
N HIS A 28 17.13 -13.15 -28.08
CA HIS A 28 16.34 -12.16 -28.83
C HIS A 28 16.05 -12.56 -30.29
N THR A 29 16.92 -13.38 -30.87
CA THR A 29 16.79 -13.83 -32.29
C THR A 29 15.57 -14.71 -32.47
N TYR A 30 15.25 -15.55 -31.49
CA TYR A 30 14.18 -16.56 -31.62
C TYR A 30 12.80 -16.04 -31.15
N ARG A 31 12.74 -14.86 -30.54
CA ARG A 31 11.47 -14.29 -30.03
C ARG A 31 10.40 -14.15 -31.10
N GLY A 32 10.79 -13.71 -32.29
CA GLY A 32 9.86 -13.57 -33.41
C GLY A 32 9.22 -14.89 -33.85
N ASP A 33 10.04 -15.94 -33.93
CA ASP A 33 9.59 -17.28 -34.32
C ASP A 33 8.65 -17.89 -33.27
N LEU A 34 8.95 -17.73 -31.98
CA LEU A 34 8.06 -18.16 -30.90
C LEU A 34 6.74 -17.39 -30.94
N THR A 35 6.80 -16.06 -31.14
CA THR A 35 5.60 -15.23 -31.27
C THR A 35 4.71 -15.71 -32.42
N GLN A 36 5.32 -16.08 -33.58
CA GLN A 36 4.58 -16.58 -34.72
C GLN A 36 3.94 -17.94 -34.41
N LEU A 37 4.69 -18.87 -33.78
CA LEU A 37 4.13 -20.17 -33.38
C LEU A 37 2.92 -20.00 -32.47
N LEU A 38 3.02 -19.13 -31.46
CA LEU A 38 1.92 -18.87 -30.53
C LEU A 38 0.70 -18.30 -31.22
N ARG A 39 0.86 -17.39 -32.20
CA ARG A 39 -0.26 -16.89 -33.02
C ARG A 39 -0.93 -17.97 -33.87
N GLU A 40 -0.14 -18.89 -34.41
CA GLU A 40 -0.63 -19.97 -35.24
C GLU A 40 -1.38 -21.04 -34.42
N LEU A 41 -0.92 -21.33 -33.21
CA LEU A 41 -1.56 -22.28 -32.30
C LEU A 41 -2.75 -21.70 -31.53
N LEU A 42 -2.76 -20.38 -31.27
CA LEU A 42 -3.72 -19.68 -30.43
C LEU A 42 -4.41 -18.51 -31.18
N PRO A 43 -5.17 -18.80 -32.29
CA PRO A 43 -5.72 -17.75 -33.15
C PRO A 43 -6.76 -16.84 -32.46
N HIS A 44 -7.29 -17.25 -31.30
CA HIS A 44 -8.29 -16.50 -30.54
C HIS A 44 -7.68 -15.67 -29.38
N ILE A 45 -6.35 -15.66 -29.28
CA ILE A 45 -5.63 -14.93 -28.24
C ILE A 45 -4.84 -13.80 -28.87
N ALA A 46 -4.93 -12.61 -28.28
CA ALA A 46 -4.19 -11.47 -28.76
C ALA A 46 -2.68 -11.73 -28.67
N THR A 47 -1.98 -11.26 -29.66
CA THR A 47 -0.55 -11.48 -29.89
C THR A 47 0.26 -11.15 -28.66
N PRO A 48 1.27 -11.97 -28.29
CA PRO A 48 2.23 -11.62 -27.26
C PRO A 48 2.83 -10.25 -27.55
N THR A 49 2.59 -9.29 -26.70
CA THR A 49 3.21 -7.97 -26.77
C THR A 49 4.45 -7.98 -25.92
N GLN A 50 5.62 -7.70 -26.50
CA GLN A 50 6.81 -7.43 -25.72
C GLN A 50 6.54 -6.20 -24.86
N PRO A 51 6.71 -6.26 -23.53
CA PRO A 51 6.83 -5.05 -22.73
C PRO A 51 8.05 -4.28 -23.23
N ARG A 52 7.87 -3.11 -23.85
CA ARG A 52 9.00 -2.33 -24.36
C ARG A 52 9.80 -1.79 -23.19
N GLY A 53 11.11 -2.08 -23.20
CA GLY A 53 12.16 -1.26 -22.59
C GLY A 53 12.19 -1.19 -21.08
N THR A 54 12.05 -2.30 -20.35
CA THR A 54 12.24 -2.25 -18.88
C THR A 54 13.61 -2.79 -18.46
N PRO A 55 14.46 -1.96 -17.86
CA PRO A 55 15.68 -2.41 -17.19
C PRO A 55 15.45 -3.37 -16.03
N CYS A 56 14.22 -3.62 -15.68
CA CYS A 56 13.77 -4.22 -14.43
C CYS A 56 13.42 -5.71 -14.51
N GLY A 57 13.69 -6.40 -15.63
CA GLY A 57 13.40 -7.83 -15.77
C GLY A 57 11.91 -8.15 -15.90
N ALA A 58 11.20 -7.46 -16.79
CA ALA A 58 9.90 -7.94 -17.26
C ALA A 58 10.08 -9.27 -18.00
N PRO A 59 9.13 -10.22 -17.89
CA PRO A 59 9.14 -11.42 -18.71
C PRO A 59 9.18 -11.09 -20.20
N ASP A 60 9.81 -11.92 -21.00
CA ASP A 60 10.04 -11.66 -22.42
C ASP A 60 8.75 -11.51 -23.22
N HIS A 61 7.72 -12.25 -22.86
CA HIS A 61 6.42 -12.19 -23.51
C HIS A 61 5.29 -12.14 -22.49
N VAL A 62 4.27 -11.37 -22.81
CA VAL A 62 2.98 -11.34 -22.10
C VAL A 62 1.90 -11.78 -23.08
N THR A 63 1.21 -12.85 -22.80
CA THR A 63 0.09 -13.34 -23.58
C THR A 63 -1.19 -12.72 -23.05
N THR A 64 -1.97 -12.06 -23.91
CA THR A 64 -3.22 -11.39 -23.53
C THR A 64 -4.42 -12.01 -24.23
N ASP A 65 -5.58 -11.95 -23.60
CA ASP A 65 -6.85 -12.30 -24.25
C ASP A 65 -7.30 -11.20 -25.23
N ASN A 66 -8.46 -11.42 -25.88
CA ASN A 66 -9.05 -10.47 -26.84
C ASN A 66 -9.44 -9.12 -26.24
N LYS A 67 -9.44 -9.00 -24.90
CA LYS A 67 -9.70 -7.76 -24.16
C LYS A 67 -8.41 -7.07 -23.71
N GLY A 68 -7.24 -7.61 -24.09
CA GLY A 68 -5.94 -7.12 -23.67
C GLY A 68 -5.52 -7.52 -22.25
N ILE A 69 -6.23 -8.49 -21.65
CA ILE A 69 -5.96 -8.97 -20.29
C ILE A 69 -4.84 -10.02 -20.36
N ALA A 70 -3.80 -9.88 -19.54
CA ALA A 70 -2.71 -10.84 -19.46
C ALA A 70 -3.21 -12.19 -18.91
N VAL A 71 -3.11 -13.25 -19.69
CA VAL A 71 -3.49 -14.62 -19.32
C VAL A 71 -2.30 -15.46 -18.91
N GLY A 72 -1.09 -15.07 -19.32
CA GLY A 72 0.14 -15.75 -18.97
C GLY A 72 1.39 -15.02 -19.43
N TYR A 73 2.53 -15.48 -18.96
CA TYR A 73 3.84 -14.91 -19.19
C TYR A 73 4.81 -15.95 -19.72
N ILE A 74 5.80 -15.55 -20.51
CA ILE A 74 6.86 -16.45 -20.99
C ILE A 74 8.19 -15.75 -20.79
N GLU A 75 9.11 -16.42 -20.14
CA GLU A 75 10.51 -16.02 -19.99
C GLU A 75 11.38 -16.99 -20.78
N ALA A 76 12.18 -16.46 -21.68
CA ALA A 76 13.04 -17.25 -22.54
C ALA A 76 14.53 -17.10 -22.13
N LYS A 77 15.32 -18.12 -22.45
CA LYS A 77 16.77 -18.16 -22.27
C LYS A 77 17.43 -18.66 -23.55
N ASP A 78 18.74 -18.53 -23.64
CA ASP A 78 19.49 -19.05 -24.78
C ASP A 78 19.28 -20.56 -24.95
N ILE A 79 19.24 -21.02 -26.19
CA ILE A 79 19.10 -22.45 -26.51
C ILE A 79 20.19 -23.26 -25.82
N GLY A 80 19.77 -24.30 -25.08
CA GLY A 80 20.65 -25.17 -24.33
C GLY A 80 21.01 -24.62 -22.94
N ASP A 81 20.26 -23.65 -22.41
CA ASP A 81 20.40 -23.22 -21.00
C ASP A 81 20.19 -24.42 -20.07
N LYS A 82 21.16 -24.63 -19.17
CA LYS A 82 21.18 -25.78 -18.27
C LYS A 82 20.45 -25.55 -16.93
N ASP A 83 19.78 -24.39 -16.80
CA ASP A 83 19.12 -24.00 -15.55
C ASP A 83 17.69 -23.47 -15.77
N LEU A 84 16.94 -24.05 -16.70
CA LEU A 84 15.54 -23.70 -16.93
C LEU A 84 14.60 -24.00 -15.73
N LYS A 85 15.07 -24.75 -14.73
CA LYS A 85 14.37 -24.94 -13.46
C LYS A 85 14.68 -23.88 -12.42
N GLY A 86 15.76 -23.11 -12.63
CA GLY A 86 16.22 -22.08 -11.71
C GLY A 86 16.70 -22.67 -10.37
N GLU A 87 17.47 -23.76 -10.42
CA GLU A 87 17.98 -24.44 -9.21
C GLU A 87 19.38 -23.98 -8.81
N LYS A 88 20.15 -23.42 -9.76
CA LYS A 88 21.55 -23.04 -9.55
C LYS A 88 21.64 -21.62 -8.98
N LYS A 89 22.35 -21.47 -7.84
CA LYS A 89 22.55 -20.17 -7.17
C LYS A 89 23.23 -19.09 -8.02
N THR A 90 24.02 -19.47 -9.01
CA THR A 90 24.76 -18.58 -9.91
C THR A 90 24.10 -18.38 -11.27
N GLY A 91 22.89 -18.89 -11.46
CA GLY A 91 22.16 -18.85 -12.72
C GLY A 91 20.86 -18.06 -12.60
N ASN A 92 19.78 -18.66 -13.13
CA ASN A 92 18.47 -18.02 -13.26
C ASN A 92 17.65 -18.01 -11.94
N LYS A 93 18.19 -18.62 -10.85
CA LYS A 93 17.43 -18.90 -9.62
C LYS A 93 16.72 -17.68 -9.05
N GLU A 94 17.42 -16.59 -8.85
CA GLU A 94 16.86 -15.39 -8.22
C GLU A 94 15.74 -14.77 -9.08
N GLN A 95 15.95 -14.71 -10.38
CA GLN A 95 14.98 -14.20 -11.35
C GLN A 95 13.75 -15.13 -11.42
N PHE A 96 13.98 -16.44 -11.52
CA PHE A 96 12.92 -17.43 -11.66
C PHE A 96 12.10 -17.57 -10.38
N ASP A 97 12.72 -17.56 -9.20
CA ASP A 97 12.03 -17.60 -7.92
C ASP A 97 11.13 -16.35 -7.75
N ARG A 98 11.63 -15.19 -8.15
CA ARG A 98 10.84 -13.96 -8.17
C ARG A 98 9.64 -14.05 -9.11
N TYR A 99 9.83 -14.57 -10.32
CA TYR A 99 8.73 -14.76 -11.29
C TYR A 99 7.75 -15.84 -10.84
N LYS A 100 8.22 -16.99 -10.33
CA LYS A 100 7.36 -18.05 -9.80
C LYS A 100 6.48 -17.56 -8.65
N THR A 101 7.01 -16.68 -7.81
CA THR A 101 6.26 -16.09 -6.70
C THR A 101 5.24 -15.06 -7.20
N ALA A 102 5.59 -14.32 -8.23
CA ALA A 102 4.83 -13.15 -8.69
C ALA A 102 3.80 -13.47 -9.78
N LEU A 103 4.02 -14.52 -10.59
CA LEU A 103 3.27 -14.82 -11.81
C LEU A 103 2.52 -16.14 -11.65
N ALA A 104 1.18 -16.08 -11.61
CA ALA A 104 0.35 -17.27 -11.42
C ALA A 104 0.42 -18.26 -12.60
N ASN A 105 0.79 -17.80 -13.81
CA ASN A 105 0.83 -18.60 -15.03
C ASN A 105 2.03 -18.17 -15.88
N ILE A 106 3.14 -18.93 -15.81
CA ILE A 106 4.38 -18.61 -16.50
C ILE A 106 5.01 -19.84 -17.14
N ILE A 107 5.60 -19.65 -18.32
CA ILE A 107 6.43 -20.63 -19.01
C ILE A 107 7.88 -20.14 -18.98
N PHE A 108 8.80 -20.99 -18.55
CA PHE A 108 10.23 -20.81 -18.81
C PHE A 108 10.65 -21.70 -19.98
N THR A 109 11.40 -21.14 -20.92
CA THR A 109 11.80 -21.88 -22.13
C THR A 109 13.19 -21.47 -22.61
N ASP A 110 13.88 -22.40 -23.27
CA ASP A 110 15.03 -22.14 -24.12
C ASP A 110 14.69 -22.27 -25.61
N TYR A 111 13.39 -22.09 -25.95
CA TYR A 111 12.82 -22.27 -27.29
C TYR A 111 12.68 -23.72 -27.77
N LEU A 112 13.31 -24.70 -27.11
CA LEU A 112 13.20 -26.13 -27.41
C LEU A 112 12.51 -26.89 -26.29
N ASP A 113 12.77 -26.52 -25.04
CA ASP A 113 12.17 -27.09 -23.84
C ASP A 113 11.28 -26.06 -23.15
N PHE A 114 10.08 -26.44 -22.72
CA PHE A 114 9.05 -25.59 -22.16
C PHE A 114 8.60 -26.10 -20.80
N HIS A 115 8.82 -25.30 -19.76
CA HIS A 115 8.46 -25.60 -18.39
C HIS A 115 7.27 -24.74 -17.96
N PHE A 116 6.12 -25.36 -17.78
CA PHE A 116 4.87 -24.71 -17.41
C PHE A 116 4.75 -24.65 -15.88
N TYR A 117 4.64 -23.45 -15.35
CA TYR A 117 4.44 -23.22 -13.92
C TYR A 117 3.08 -22.60 -13.66
N ARG A 118 2.39 -23.12 -12.62
CA ARG A 118 1.12 -22.59 -12.12
C ARG A 118 1.27 -22.32 -10.61
N ASP A 119 1.02 -21.09 -10.21
CA ASP A 119 1.14 -20.64 -8.82
C ASP A 119 2.49 -21.06 -8.17
N GLY A 120 3.57 -20.93 -8.96
CA GLY A 120 4.93 -21.30 -8.56
C GLY A 120 5.26 -22.79 -8.64
N ILE A 121 4.30 -23.65 -8.95
CA ILE A 121 4.47 -25.11 -9.03
C ILE A 121 4.67 -25.54 -10.48
N LEU A 122 5.71 -26.32 -10.77
CA LEU A 122 5.92 -26.94 -12.08
C LEU A 122 4.80 -27.96 -12.35
N THR A 123 4.00 -27.72 -13.40
CA THR A 123 2.90 -28.61 -13.80
C THR A 123 3.32 -29.57 -14.92
N HIS A 124 4.02 -29.04 -15.93
CA HIS A 124 4.48 -29.82 -17.07
C HIS A 124 5.85 -29.37 -17.54
N SER A 125 6.62 -30.29 -18.12
CA SER A 125 7.84 -30.00 -18.91
C SER A 125 7.73 -30.73 -20.21
N ILE A 126 7.83 -30.00 -21.34
CA ILE A 126 7.66 -30.55 -22.69
C ILE A 126 8.80 -30.10 -23.57
N CYS A 127 9.62 -31.04 -23.99
CA CYS A 127 10.75 -30.81 -24.91
C CYS A 127 10.30 -31.07 -26.34
N LEU A 128 10.23 -30.03 -27.15
CA LEU A 128 9.86 -30.11 -28.59
C LEU A 128 10.99 -30.61 -29.46
N ALA A 129 12.24 -30.33 -29.06
CA ALA A 129 13.43 -30.72 -29.80
C ALA A 129 14.66 -30.73 -28.88
N GLU A 130 15.67 -31.49 -29.25
CA GLU A 130 16.97 -31.51 -28.57
C GLU A 130 18.07 -30.99 -29.45
N LEU A 131 19.06 -30.33 -28.84
CA LEU A 131 20.28 -29.91 -29.51
C LEU A 131 21.32 -31.04 -29.46
N ILE A 132 21.50 -31.77 -30.56
CA ILE A 132 22.44 -32.87 -30.71
C ILE A 132 23.50 -32.47 -31.74
N ASP A 133 24.75 -32.39 -31.35
CA ASP A 133 25.89 -32.01 -32.20
C ASP A 133 25.64 -30.72 -33.03
N GLY A 134 25.03 -29.71 -32.37
CA GLY A 134 24.72 -28.40 -32.99
C GLY A 134 23.51 -28.43 -33.94
N LYS A 135 22.79 -29.55 -34.03
CA LYS A 135 21.58 -29.70 -34.84
C LYS A 135 20.35 -29.87 -33.95
N ILE A 136 19.31 -29.09 -34.21
CA ILE A 136 18.02 -29.21 -33.55
C ILE A 136 17.27 -30.43 -34.11
N THR A 137 17.09 -31.44 -33.26
CA THR A 137 16.41 -32.69 -33.61
C THR A 137 15.02 -32.69 -32.98
N ALA A 138 13.98 -32.63 -33.81
CA ALA A 138 12.58 -32.59 -33.36
C ALA A 138 12.15 -33.87 -32.61
N ARG A 139 11.22 -33.73 -31.67
CA ARG A 139 10.53 -34.79 -30.95
C ARG A 139 9.02 -34.76 -31.26
N PRO A 140 8.59 -35.26 -32.43
CA PRO A 140 7.20 -35.17 -32.88
C PRO A 140 6.19 -35.80 -31.92
N GLU A 141 6.61 -36.79 -31.15
CA GLU A 141 5.80 -37.46 -30.10
C GLU A 141 5.32 -36.50 -28.99
N HIS A 142 5.94 -35.32 -28.84
CA HIS A 142 5.56 -34.33 -27.85
C HIS A 142 4.69 -33.19 -28.40
N PHE A 143 4.45 -33.11 -29.71
CA PHE A 143 3.76 -31.96 -30.35
C PHE A 143 2.31 -31.84 -29.94
N ASP A 144 1.58 -32.96 -29.83
CA ASP A 144 0.20 -32.94 -29.37
C ASP A 144 0.11 -32.52 -27.89
N ALA A 145 1.04 -33.02 -27.03
CA ALA A 145 1.11 -32.62 -25.64
C ALA A 145 1.39 -31.12 -25.49
N PHE A 146 2.32 -30.59 -26.28
CA PHE A 146 2.61 -29.15 -26.28
C PHE A 146 1.41 -28.32 -26.74
N THR A 147 0.74 -28.73 -27.83
CA THR A 147 -0.44 -28.02 -28.35
C THR A 147 -1.55 -27.97 -27.30
N ASN A 148 -1.79 -29.08 -26.59
CA ASN A 148 -2.79 -29.13 -25.54
C ASN A 148 -2.42 -28.22 -24.36
N GLU A 149 -1.15 -28.27 -23.88
CA GLU A 149 -0.72 -27.46 -22.75
C GLU A 149 -0.65 -25.97 -23.06
N ILE A 150 -0.22 -25.57 -24.27
CA ILE A 150 -0.19 -24.16 -24.67
C ILE A 150 -1.62 -23.59 -24.83
N THR A 151 -2.55 -24.43 -25.29
CA THR A 151 -3.98 -24.07 -25.36
C THR A 151 -4.54 -23.90 -23.93
N ALA A 152 -4.29 -24.88 -23.05
CA ALA A 152 -4.70 -24.79 -21.65
C ALA A 152 -4.06 -23.61 -20.89
N PHE A 153 -2.81 -23.27 -21.21
CA PHE A 153 -2.13 -22.08 -20.70
C PHE A 153 -2.85 -20.80 -21.12
N ALA A 154 -3.33 -20.75 -22.33
CA ALA A 154 -3.93 -19.58 -22.94
C ALA A 154 -5.46 -19.43 -22.67
N GLU A 155 -6.17 -20.56 -22.58
CA GLU A 155 -7.62 -20.59 -22.29
C GLU A 155 -7.93 -20.40 -20.81
N ARG A 156 -6.91 -20.27 -19.97
CA ARG A 156 -7.11 -20.12 -18.54
C ARG A 156 -7.87 -18.84 -18.25
N THR A 157 -9.18 -18.98 -18.08
CA THR A 157 -9.96 -18.00 -17.33
C THR A 157 -9.38 -17.98 -15.92
N SER A 158 -8.78 -16.89 -15.54
CA SER A 158 -8.17 -16.73 -14.22
C SER A 158 -9.21 -17.11 -13.16
N GLN A 159 -8.87 -18.07 -12.31
CA GLN A 159 -9.74 -18.45 -11.22
C GLN A 159 -9.94 -17.23 -10.32
N THR A 160 -11.19 -16.95 -9.96
CA THR A 160 -11.50 -15.89 -9.01
C THR A 160 -10.67 -16.10 -7.74
N ILE A 161 -9.89 -15.12 -7.37
CA ILE A 161 -9.10 -15.14 -6.13
C ILE A 161 -10.08 -15.18 -4.96
N LYS A 162 -10.02 -16.22 -4.14
CA LYS A 162 -10.98 -16.44 -3.03
C LYS A 162 -10.33 -16.38 -1.65
N SER A 163 -8.99 -16.47 -1.60
CA SER A 163 -8.23 -16.45 -0.36
C SER A 163 -7.60 -15.07 -0.13
N PRO A 164 -7.75 -14.48 1.06
CA PRO A 164 -7.09 -13.24 1.41
C PRO A 164 -5.56 -13.39 1.45
N GLU A 165 -5.03 -14.55 1.85
CA GLU A 165 -3.60 -14.83 1.86
C GLU A 165 -3.02 -14.85 0.44
N THR A 166 -3.73 -15.48 -0.51
CA THR A 166 -3.33 -15.50 -1.92
C THR A 166 -3.34 -14.08 -2.49
N LEU A 167 -4.40 -13.29 -2.23
CA LEU A 167 -4.49 -11.91 -2.68
C LEU A 167 -3.34 -11.06 -2.10
N ALA A 168 -3.10 -11.16 -0.79
CA ALA A 168 -2.05 -10.41 -0.11
C ALA A 168 -0.65 -10.76 -0.66
N THR A 169 -0.38 -12.04 -0.91
CA THR A 169 0.90 -12.50 -1.47
C THR A 169 1.10 -12.00 -2.90
N MET A 170 0.07 -12.08 -3.74
CA MET A 170 0.12 -11.59 -5.13
C MET A 170 0.32 -10.07 -5.17
N MET A 171 -0.42 -9.32 -4.36
CA MET A 171 -0.25 -7.87 -4.21
C MET A 171 1.16 -7.50 -3.74
N ALA A 172 1.69 -8.20 -2.73
CA ALA A 172 3.01 -7.96 -2.17
C ALA A 172 4.11 -8.17 -3.20
N ALA A 173 4.02 -9.23 -3.99
CA ALA A 173 4.95 -9.51 -5.07
C ALA A 173 4.96 -8.40 -6.14
N ARG A 174 3.79 -7.88 -6.53
CA ARG A 174 3.68 -6.78 -7.50
C ARG A 174 4.14 -5.45 -6.92
N ALA A 175 3.77 -5.16 -5.68
CA ALA A 175 4.25 -3.96 -4.99
C ALA A 175 5.79 -3.96 -4.89
N LYS A 176 6.41 -5.11 -4.62
CA LYS A 176 7.86 -5.24 -4.58
C LYS A 176 8.52 -5.01 -5.95
N GLN A 177 7.96 -5.59 -7.01
CA GLN A 177 8.42 -5.33 -8.38
C GLN A 177 8.27 -3.84 -8.75
N LEU A 178 7.16 -3.22 -8.35
CA LEU A 178 6.91 -1.80 -8.57
C LEU A 178 7.95 -0.94 -7.83
N ALA A 179 8.25 -1.25 -6.56
CA ALA A 179 9.28 -0.56 -5.78
C ALA A 179 10.67 -0.69 -6.41
N ASP A 180 11.07 -1.91 -6.81
CA ASP A 180 12.34 -2.14 -7.49
C ASP A 180 12.45 -1.33 -8.79
N SER A 181 11.37 -1.24 -9.56
CA SER A 181 11.32 -0.51 -10.82
C SER A 181 11.39 0.99 -10.60
N ILE A 182 10.62 1.52 -9.65
CA ILE A 182 10.66 2.93 -9.27
C ILE A 182 12.05 3.33 -8.78
N ASN A 183 12.66 2.52 -7.91
CA ASN A 183 14.00 2.80 -7.38
C ASN A 183 15.05 2.88 -8.50
N LYS A 184 15.03 1.94 -9.44
CA LYS A 184 15.94 1.94 -10.60
C LYS A 184 15.71 3.16 -11.50
N ALA A 185 14.44 3.50 -11.79
CA ALA A 185 14.11 4.66 -12.60
C ALA A 185 14.58 5.96 -11.93
N LEU A 186 14.39 6.10 -10.61
CA LEU A 186 14.85 7.26 -9.86
C LEU A 186 16.37 7.39 -9.88
N HIS A 187 17.13 6.31 -9.68
CA HIS A 187 18.57 6.34 -9.76
C HIS A 187 19.05 6.77 -11.15
N LEU A 188 18.50 6.19 -12.22
CA LEU A 188 18.83 6.56 -13.59
C LEU A 188 18.56 8.04 -13.87
N ASN A 189 17.37 8.52 -13.50
CA ASN A 189 16.96 9.91 -13.71
C ASN A 189 17.84 10.90 -12.92
N ILE A 190 18.23 10.55 -11.69
CA ILE A 190 19.14 11.37 -10.87
C ILE A 190 20.54 11.42 -11.51
N GLU A 191 21.06 10.29 -12.00
CA GLU A 191 22.39 10.21 -12.64
C GLU A 191 22.40 10.94 -13.99
N THR A 192 21.35 10.85 -14.79
CA THR A 192 21.24 11.49 -16.11
C THR A 192 20.77 12.94 -16.07
N GLY A 193 20.24 13.40 -14.92
CA GLY A 193 19.61 14.72 -14.79
C GLY A 193 18.25 14.80 -15.51
N GLU A 194 17.62 13.67 -15.81
CA GLU A 194 16.33 13.62 -16.51
C GLU A 194 15.17 13.99 -15.56
N HIS A 195 14.31 14.90 -16.01
CA HIS A 195 13.14 15.32 -15.28
C HIS A 195 11.92 14.47 -15.66
N SER A 196 11.59 13.49 -14.83
CA SER A 196 10.35 12.71 -14.96
C SER A 196 9.31 13.14 -13.92
N LYS A 197 8.05 12.74 -14.13
CA LYS A 197 6.99 12.90 -13.10
C LYS A 197 7.37 12.20 -11.80
N LEU A 198 7.96 11.01 -11.90
CA LEU A 198 8.39 10.21 -10.75
C LEU A 198 9.47 10.94 -9.93
N THR A 199 10.48 11.52 -10.60
CA THR A 199 11.52 12.33 -9.95
C THR A 199 10.93 13.58 -9.31
N SER A 200 9.95 14.19 -9.96
CA SER A 200 9.21 15.34 -9.40
C SER A 200 8.46 14.94 -8.12
N SER A 201 7.72 13.82 -8.14
CA SER A 201 6.98 13.31 -6.98
C SER A 201 7.93 12.96 -5.82
N TYR A 202 9.07 12.32 -6.10
CA TYR A 202 10.11 12.05 -5.10
C TYR A 202 10.61 13.34 -4.43
N ASN A 203 10.97 14.35 -5.25
CA ASN A 203 11.48 15.62 -4.73
C ASN A 203 10.43 16.39 -3.92
N GLN A 204 9.16 16.35 -4.35
CA GLN A 204 8.05 16.97 -3.64
C GLN A 204 7.81 16.27 -2.29
N PHE A 205 7.85 14.95 -2.28
CA PHE A 205 7.70 14.16 -1.05
C PHE A 205 8.85 14.41 -0.07
N LYS A 206 10.09 14.41 -0.58
CA LYS A 206 11.29 14.70 0.20
C LYS A 206 11.22 16.07 0.87
N LYS A 207 10.80 17.10 0.14
CA LYS A 207 10.70 18.48 0.67
C LYS A 207 9.47 18.69 1.56
N GLY A 208 8.37 17.98 1.27
CA GLY A 208 7.08 18.23 1.92
C GLY A 208 6.79 17.35 3.14
N LEU A 209 7.49 16.22 3.31
CA LEU A 209 7.20 15.28 4.41
C LEU A 209 8.44 14.68 5.06
N MET A 210 9.42 14.19 4.30
CA MET A 210 10.59 13.49 4.85
C MET A 210 11.86 13.93 4.14
N GLU A 211 12.58 14.90 4.69
CA GLU A 211 13.76 15.50 4.06
C GLU A 211 14.89 14.51 3.79
N ASP A 212 15.04 13.51 4.64
CA ASP A 212 16.12 12.50 4.58
C ASP A 212 15.74 11.21 3.82
N ILE A 213 14.55 11.13 3.20
CA ILE A 213 14.09 9.92 2.52
C ILE A 213 14.98 9.59 1.33
N SER A 214 15.47 8.35 1.27
CA SER A 214 16.22 7.82 0.13
C SER A 214 15.29 7.45 -1.05
N PRO A 215 15.81 7.34 -2.29
CA PRO A 215 15.04 6.86 -3.44
C PRO A 215 14.43 5.47 -3.22
N ALA A 216 15.14 4.57 -2.52
CA ALA A 216 14.66 3.23 -2.21
C ALA A 216 13.49 3.25 -1.21
N GLU A 217 13.59 4.04 -0.15
CA GLU A 217 12.51 4.18 0.83
C GLU A 217 11.27 4.84 0.22
N PHE A 218 11.46 5.86 -0.62
CA PHE A 218 10.34 6.47 -1.35
C PHE A 218 9.67 5.45 -2.28
N ALA A 219 10.45 4.68 -3.04
CA ALA A 219 9.93 3.65 -3.93
C ALA A 219 9.10 2.61 -3.18
N ASP A 220 9.57 2.17 -2.01
CA ASP A 220 8.86 1.26 -1.11
C ASP A 220 7.51 1.84 -0.65
N VAL A 221 7.52 3.05 -0.12
CA VAL A 221 6.32 3.72 0.40
C VAL A 221 5.32 3.97 -0.72
N TYR A 222 5.80 4.43 -1.88
CA TYR A 222 4.97 4.74 -3.04
C TYR A 222 4.29 3.48 -3.62
N ALA A 223 5.05 2.39 -3.80
CA ALA A 223 4.53 1.13 -4.31
C ALA A 223 3.49 0.48 -3.37
N GLN A 224 3.74 0.48 -2.06
CA GLN A 224 2.79 0.01 -1.06
C GLN A 224 1.51 0.85 -1.08
N THR A 225 1.63 2.17 -1.18
CA THR A 225 0.47 3.08 -1.23
C THR A 225 -0.40 2.81 -2.45
N ILE A 226 0.20 2.58 -3.62
CA ILE A 226 -0.53 2.19 -4.83
C ILE A 226 -1.26 0.85 -4.64
N ALA A 227 -0.57 -0.17 -4.13
CA ALA A 227 -1.17 -1.48 -3.92
C ALA A 227 -2.38 -1.41 -2.97
N TYR A 228 -2.25 -0.69 -1.86
CA TYR A 228 -3.36 -0.52 -0.90
C TYR A 228 -4.46 0.40 -1.41
N GLY A 229 -4.12 1.43 -2.16
CA GLY A 229 -5.14 2.29 -2.76
C GLY A 229 -5.97 1.53 -3.81
N MET A 230 -5.35 0.65 -4.61
CA MET A 230 -6.09 -0.25 -5.51
C MET A 230 -6.97 -1.24 -4.74
N PHE A 231 -6.48 -1.78 -3.63
CA PHE A 231 -7.27 -2.61 -2.73
C PHE A 231 -8.49 -1.84 -2.19
N ALA A 232 -8.30 -0.61 -1.73
CA ALA A 232 -9.37 0.24 -1.23
C ALA A 232 -10.40 0.57 -2.32
N ALA A 233 -9.93 0.95 -3.52
CA ALA A 233 -10.81 1.21 -4.66
C ALA A 233 -11.62 -0.04 -5.02
N ARG A 234 -10.98 -1.21 -5.07
CA ARG A 234 -11.63 -2.47 -5.39
C ARG A 234 -12.64 -2.93 -4.34
N TYR A 235 -12.42 -2.60 -3.07
CA TYR A 235 -13.39 -2.86 -2.00
C TYR A 235 -14.70 -2.12 -2.23
N HIS A 236 -14.64 -0.90 -2.78
CA HIS A 236 -15.82 -0.07 -3.09
C HIS A 236 -16.43 -0.35 -4.47
N ASP A 237 -15.76 -1.15 -5.31
CA ASP A 237 -16.26 -1.48 -6.64
C ASP A 237 -17.28 -2.63 -6.59
N SER A 238 -18.43 -2.39 -7.22
CA SER A 238 -19.47 -3.39 -7.40
C SER A 238 -19.39 -4.13 -8.74
N THR A 239 -18.50 -3.70 -9.68
CA THR A 239 -18.42 -4.17 -11.06
C THR A 239 -17.15 -4.98 -11.32
N LEU A 240 -17.15 -6.27 -10.97
CA LEU A 240 -15.98 -7.14 -10.98
C LEU A 240 -15.13 -7.14 -12.28
N PRO A 241 -15.67 -7.31 -13.50
CA PRO A 241 -14.82 -7.58 -14.66
C PRO A 241 -14.23 -6.33 -15.33
N THR A 242 -14.64 -5.13 -14.93
CA THR A 242 -14.28 -3.87 -15.62
C THR A 242 -13.28 -3.01 -14.88
N PHE A 243 -12.81 -3.47 -13.72
CA PHE A 243 -11.86 -2.70 -12.89
C PHE A 243 -10.63 -2.25 -13.70
N SER A 244 -10.29 -0.98 -13.60
CA SER A 244 -9.19 -0.35 -14.34
C SER A 244 -8.46 0.68 -13.48
N ARG A 245 -7.27 1.13 -13.89
CA ARG A 245 -6.55 2.23 -13.20
C ARG A 245 -7.38 3.50 -13.10
N ARG A 246 -8.11 3.82 -14.17
CA ARG A 246 -8.99 4.99 -14.21
C ARG A 246 -10.14 4.85 -13.21
N GLU A 247 -10.79 3.70 -13.22
CA GLU A 247 -11.87 3.40 -12.29
C GLU A 247 -11.38 3.39 -10.83
N ALA A 248 -10.18 2.85 -10.58
CA ALA A 248 -9.57 2.93 -9.26
C ALA A 248 -9.43 4.37 -8.78
N ALA A 249 -9.00 5.31 -9.63
CA ALA A 249 -8.90 6.72 -9.29
C ALA A 249 -10.27 7.36 -8.97
N GLU A 250 -11.33 6.93 -9.64
CA GLU A 250 -12.70 7.42 -9.40
C GLU A 250 -13.30 6.83 -8.09
N LEU A 251 -12.94 5.60 -7.75
CA LEU A 251 -13.45 4.85 -6.59
C LEU A 251 -12.74 5.16 -5.26
N ILE A 252 -11.56 5.78 -5.29
CA ILE A 252 -10.91 6.24 -4.06
C ILE A 252 -11.84 7.21 -3.32
N PRO A 253 -12.16 6.96 -2.02
CA PRO A 253 -13.07 7.79 -1.26
C PRO A 253 -12.69 9.27 -1.25
N HIS A 254 -13.68 10.15 -1.32
CA HIS A 254 -13.50 11.61 -1.21
C HIS A 254 -12.93 12.02 0.16
N SER A 255 -13.07 11.17 1.16
CA SER A 255 -12.50 11.36 2.49
C SER A 255 -10.96 11.39 2.48
N ASN A 256 -10.31 10.91 1.40
CA ASN A 256 -8.86 10.91 1.24
C ASN A 256 -8.40 11.65 -0.03
N PRO A 257 -8.31 12.99 -0.01
CA PRO A 257 -7.94 13.80 -1.18
C PRO A 257 -6.52 13.52 -1.69
N PHE A 258 -5.58 13.26 -0.79
CA PHE A 258 -4.20 12.94 -1.13
C PHE A 258 -4.10 11.66 -1.97
N LEU A 259 -4.74 10.58 -1.51
CA LEU A 259 -4.72 9.30 -2.23
C LEU A 259 -5.42 9.42 -3.59
N ARG A 260 -6.52 10.18 -3.68
CA ARG A 260 -7.19 10.47 -4.96
C ARG A 260 -6.27 11.16 -5.96
N GLN A 261 -5.49 12.14 -5.50
CA GLN A 261 -4.53 12.82 -6.36
C GLN A 261 -3.44 11.87 -6.86
N LEU A 262 -2.87 11.07 -5.97
CA LEU A 262 -1.88 10.06 -6.34
C LEU A 262 -2.44 9.11 -7.41
N PHE A 263 -3.68 8.65 -7.24
CA PHE A 263 -4.34 7.76 -8.20
C PHE A 263 -4.69 8.45 -9.53
N THR A 264 -4.97 9.75 -9.52
CA THR A 264 -5.15 10.53 -10.74
C THR A 264 -3.87 10.55 -11.57
N GLU A 265 -2.71 10.63 -10.93
CA GLU A 265 -1.41 10.59 -11.61
C GLU A 265 -1.14 9.24 -12.26
N ILE A 266 -1.41 8.12 -11.57
CA ILE A 266 -1.18 6.77 -12.12
C ILE A 266 -2.27 6.30 -13.09
N ALA A 267 -3.45 6.91 -13.07
CA ALA A 267 -4.52 6.65 -14.04
C ALA A 267 -4.24 7.24 -15.42
N GLY A 268 -3.39 8.27 -15.48
CA GLY A 268 -3.06 8.99 -16.71
C GLY A 268 -2.29 8.16 -17.74
N ASN A 269 -2.25 8.66 -18.98
CA ASN A 269 -1.49 8.05 -20.07
C ASN A 269 0.02 8.32 -19.97
N ASP A 270 0.42 9.29 -19.14
CA ASP A 270 1.80 9.75 -19.00
C ASP A 270 2.55 9.03 -17.86
N VAL A 271 2.09 7.86 -17.48
CA VAL A 271 2.80 7.00 -16.52
C VAL A 271 4.07 6.46 -17.18
N ASP A 272 5.17 6.48 -16.45
CA ASP A 272 6.44 5.90 -16.87
C ASP A 272 6.24 4.48 -17.43
N GLU A 273 6.75 4.23 -18.64
CA GLU A 273 6.56 2.94 -19.32
C GLU A 273 7.15 1.77 -18.50
N GLY A 274 8.21 2.03 -17.74
CA GLY A 274 8.87 1.04 -16.89
C GLY A 274 8.00 0.50 -15.76
N ILE A 275 7.01 1.27 -15.29
CA ILE A 275 6.12 0.86 -14.21
C ILE A 275 4.70 0.55 -14.67
N ARG A 276 4.30 1.03 -15.85
CA ARG A 276 2.93 0.90 -16.37
C ARG A 276 2.42 -0.53 -16.41
N TRP A 277 3.23 -1.45 -16.93
CA TRP A 277 2.84 -2.84 -17.04
C TRP A 277 2.62 -3.51 -15.66
N ILE A 278 3.38 -3.11 -14.63
CA ILE A 278 3.21 -3.63 -13.25
C ILE A 278 1.89 -3.14 -12.67
N LEU A 279 1.54 -1.87 -12.95
CA LEU A 279 0.27 -1.28 -12.54
C LEU A 279 -0.91 -1.99 -13.22
N ASP A 280 -0.79 -2.27 -14.53
CA ASP A 280 -1.82 -2.98 -15.29
C ASP A 280 -1.98 -4.42 -14.80
N ASP A 281 -0.90 -5.08 -14.41
CA ASP A 281 -0.93 -6.42 -13.85
C ASP A 281 -1.50 -6.43 -12.41
N LEU A 282 -1.24 -5.40 -11.63
CA LEU A 282 -1.88 -5.22 -10.33
C LEU A 282 -3.40 -5.02 -10.48
N VAL A 283 -3.83 -4.21 -11.45
CA VAL A 283 -5.25 -4.08 -11.83
C VAL A 283 -5.85 -5.44 -12.20
N HIS A 284 -5.12 -6.23 -12.98
CA HIS A 284 -5.55 -7.56 -13.37
C HIS A 284 -5.80 -8.50 -12.17
N ILE A 285 -4.93 -8.49 -11.17
CA ILE A 285 -5.17 -9.23 -9.92
C ILE A 285 -6.53 -8.84 -9.32
N PHE A 286 -6.83 -7.55 -9.29
CA PHE A 286 -8.08 -7.05 -8.70
C PHE A 286 -9.32 -7.33 -9.56
N GLN A 287 -9.20 -7.51 -10.87
CA GLN A 287 -10.32 -7.95 -11.71
C GLN A 287 -10.84 -9.33 -11.34
N PHE A 288 -9.98 -10.18 -10.74
CA PHE A 288 -10.32 -11.53 -10.28
C PHE A 288 -10.50 -11.65 -8.78
N ALA A 289 -10.43 -10.56 -8.04
CA ALA A 289 -10.60 -10.52 -6.60
C ALA A 289 -11.88 -9.77 -6.22
N ASP A 290 -12.89 -10.49 -5.73
CA ASP A 290 -14.00 -9.84 -5.01
C ASP A 290 -13.53 -9.51 -3.59
N VAL A 291 -12.85 -8.37 -3.45
CA VAL A 291 -12.24 -7.94 -2.19
C VAL A 291 -13.26 -7.86 -1.07
N LYS A 292 -14.47 -7.34 -1.36
CA LYS A 292 -15.54 -7.22 -0.36
C LYS A 292 -15.98 -8.59 0.15
N ALA A 293 -16.19 -9.56 -0.76
CA ALA A 293 -16.58 -10.92 -0.37
C ALA A 293 -15.43 -11.66 0.34
N ILE A 294 -14.19 -11.46 -0.07
CA ILE A 294 -13.00 -12.02 0.59
C ILE A 294 -12.94 -11.52 2.04
N MET A 295 -13.01 -10.20 2.25
CA MET A 295 -12.88 -9.60 3.57
C MET A 295 -14.04 -9.98 4.50
N SER A 296 -15.27 -10.04 4.00
CA SER A 296 -16.44 -10.44 4.79
C SER A 296 -16.39 -11.90 5.25
N LYS A 297 -15.81 -12.78 4.44
CA LYS A 297 -15.62 -14.21 4.79
C LYS A 297 -14.45 -14.41 5.76
N TYR A 298 -13.38 -13.66 5.58
CA TYR A 298 -12.17 -13.75 6.38
C TYR A 298 -12.46 -13.43 7.85
N GLY A 299 -13.16 -12.34 8.13
CA GLY A 299 -13.55 -11.98 9.49
C GLY A 299 -14.42 -13.05 10.19
N ARG A 300 -15.34 -13.70 9.47
CA ARG A 300 -16.21 -14.74 10.04
C ARG A 300 -15.49 -16.06 10.31
N ALA A 301 -14.66 -16.51 9.37
CA ALA A 301 -14.00 -17.81 9.46
C ALA A 301 -12.92 -17.86 10.55
N ALA A 302 -12.26 -16.73 10.80
CA ALA A 302 -11.15 -16.65 11.74
C ALA A 302 -11.57 -16.18 13.14
N GLN A 303 -12.88 -15.89 13.38
CA GLN A 303 -13.36 -15.19 14.59
C GLN A 303 -12.55 -13.91 14.88
N MET A 304 -12.02 -13.30 13.83
CA MET A 304 -11.19 -12.11 13.90
C MET A 304 -12.08 -10.88 13.84
N ASN A 305 -11.91 -10.00 14.79
CA ASN A 305 -12.69 -8.76 14.85
C ASN A 305 -12.18 -7.68 13.88
N ASP A 306 -10.95 -7.85 13.32
CA ASP A 306 -10.32 -6.90 12.41
C ASP A 306 -9.64 -7.59 11.21
N PRO A 307 -10.42 -7.96 10.17
CA PRO A 307 -9.88 -8.64 9.00
C PRO A 307 -8.90 -7.76 8.20
N VAL A 308 -9.05 -6.43 8.25
CA VAL A 308 -8.21 -5.49 7.49
C VAL A 308 -6.78 -5.48 8.02
N ILE A 309 -6.62 -5.50 9.34
CA ILE A 309 -5.28 -5.51 9.95
C ILE A 309 -4.54 -6.81 9.65
N HIS A 310 -5.23 -7.94 9.72
CA HIS A 310 -4.63 -9.24 9.41
C HIS A 310 -4.24 -9.37 7.93
N PHE A 311 -5.05 -8.82 7.04
CA PHE A 311 -4.71 -8.73 5.63
C PHE A 311 -3.45 -7.87 5.43
N TYR A 312 -3.39 -6.70 6.09
CA TYR A 312 -2.24 -5.80 6.07
C TYR A 312 -0.96 -6.49 6.57
N GLU A 313 -1.04 -7.20 7.68
CA GLU A 313 0.08 -7.97 8.24
C GLU A 313 0.56 -9.09 7.31
N THR A 314 -0.38 -9.82 6.68
CA THR A 314 -0.06 -10.87 5.71
C THR A 314 0.65 -10.29 4.50
N PHE A 315 0.17 -9.16 4.00
CA PHE A 315 0.84 -8.44 2.93
C PHE A 315 2.26 -8.00 3.33
N LEU A 316 2.44 -7.35 4.49
CA LEU A 316 3.76 -6.90 4.95
C LEU A 316 4.72 -8.07 5.18
N ALA A 317 4.23 -9.20 5.70
CA ALA A 317 5.03 -10.41 5.88
C ALA A 317 5.51 -10.98 4.54
N ALA A 318 4.69 -10.90 3.49
CA ALA A 318 5.04 -11.33 2.14
C ALA A 318 5.91 -10.29 1.40
N TYR A 319 5.69 -8.99 1.67
CA TYR A 319 6.42 -7.90 1.03
C TYR A 319 7.87 -7.79 1.52
N ASP A 320 8.06 -7.58 2.81
CA ASP A 320 9.37 -7.54 3.48
C ASP A 320 9.27 -7.90 4.98
N PRO A 321 9.64 -9.12 5.37
CA PRO A 321 9.63 -9.55 6.77
C PRO A 321 10.57 -8.73 7.68
N LYS A 322 11.66 -8.14 7.14
CA LYS A 322 12.61 -7.34 7.92
C LYS A 322 12.07 -5.93 8.16
N LEU A 323 11.45 -5.36 7.15
CA LEU A 323 10.83 -4.03 7.24
C LEU A 323 9.70 -4.00 8.26
N ARG A 324 8.91 -5.08 8.34
CA ARG A 324 7.89 -5.27 9.37
C ARG A 324 8.46 -5.10 10.78
N LYS A 325 9.63 -5.72 11.05
CA LYS A 325 10.31 -5.60 12.35
C LYS A 325 10.89 -4.21 12.60
N ALA A 326 11.53 -3.62 11.59
CA ALA A 326 12.24 -2.35 11.72
C ALA A 326 11.31 -1.14 11.93
N ARG A 327 10.12 -1.16 11.33
CA ARG A 327 9.14 -0.05 11.43
C ARG A 327 8.26 -0.13 12.67
N GLY A 328 8.45 -1.13 13.54
CA GLY A 328 7.65 -1.27 14.75
C GLY A 328 6.14 -1.46 14.49
N VAL A 329 5.78 -1.91 13.28
CA VAL A 329 4.38 -2.20 12.91
C VAL A 329 3.97 -3.49 13.60
N TRP A 330 3.72 -3.37 14.90
CA TRP A 330 3.23 -4.45 15.73
C TRP A 330 1.71 -4.34 15.84
N TYR A 331 1.06 -5.46 15.60
CA TYR A 331 -0.36 -5.59 15.90
C TYR A 331 -0.63 -5.17 17.35
N THR A 332 -1.55 -4.23 17.51
CA THR A 332 -2.06 -3.88 18.84
C THR A 332 -3.20 -4.84 19.16
N PRO A 333 -3.07 -5.72 20.17
CA PRO A 333 -4.10 -6.70 20.49
C PRO A 333 -5.43 -6.02 20.82
N GLU A 334 -6.50 -6.40 20.11
CA GLU A 334 -7.84 -5.81 20.31
C GLU A 334 -8.31 -5.78 21.76
N PRO A 335 -8.10 -6.83 22.59
CA PRO A 335 -8.50 -6.75 23.99
C PRO A 335 -7.84 -5.63 24.77
N VAL A 336 -6.58 -5.27 24.41
CA VAL A 336 -5.85 -4.15 25.03
C VAL A 336 -6.44 -2.82 24.55
N VAL A 337 -6.72 -2.69 23.26
CA VAL A 337 -7.37 -1.48 22.70
C VAL A 337 -8.75 -1.27 23.33
N ASP A 338 -9.58 -2.33 23.39
CA ASP A 338 -10.90 -2.27 24.03
C ASP A 338 -10.83 -1.90 25.50
N PHE A 339 -9.83 -2.42 26.23
CA PHE A 339 -9.59 -2.06 27.62
C PHE A 339 -9.28 -0.56 27.74
N ILE A 340 -8.32 -0.05 26.94
CA ILE A 340 -7.89 1.36 26.99
C ILE A 340 -9.06 2.29 26.62
N VAL A 341 -9.82 1.98 25.56
CA VAL A 341 -10.98 2.79 25.14
C VAL A 341 -12.04 2.85 26.25
N ARG A 342 -12.35 1.72 26.89
CA ARG A 342 -13.29 1.69 28.03
C ARG A 342 -12.75 2.46 29.24
N ALA A 343 -11.47 2.29 29.57
CA ALA A 343 -10.86 3.01 30.68
C ALA A 343 -10.90 4.53 30.48
N VAL A 344 -10.63 5.00 29.26
CA VAL A 344 -10.78 6.42 28.90
C VAL A 344 -12.22 6.88 29.06
N ASP A 345 -13.19 6.11 28.58
CA ASP A 345 -14.62 6.41 28.71
C ASP A 345 -15.05 6.53 30.19
N ASP A 346 -14.60 5.57 31.03
CA ASP A 346 -14.87 5.56 32.47
C ASP A 346 -14.21 6.75 33.18
N ILE A 347 -12.96 7.10 32.86
CA ILE A 347 -12.25 8.26 33.44
C ILE A 347 -12.98 9.56 33.05
N LEU A 348 -13.42 9.72 31.80
CA LEU A 348 -14.17 10.90 31.38
C LEU A 348 -15.47 11.05 32.20
N LYS A 349 -16.13 9.94 32.54
CA LYS A 349 -17.33 9.94 33.38
C LYS A 349 -17.04 10.23 34.85
N SER A 350 -16.05 9.53 35.43
CA SER A 350 -15.77 9.61 36.89
C SER A 350 -15.04 10.88 37.29
N ASP A 351 -13.99 11.24 36.56
CA ASP A 351 -13.04 12.27 36.98
C ASP A 351 -13.35 13.63 36.34
N PHE A 352 -13.94 13.62 35.15
CA PHE A 352 -14.30 14.83 34.39
C PHE A 352 -15.79 15.19 34.44
N GLY A 353 -16.62 14.32 35.06
CA GLY A 353 -18.05 14.55 35.20
C GLY A 353 -18.83 14.56 33.86
N LEU A 354 -18.26 13.96 32.80
CA LEU A 354 -18.89 13.85 31.49
C LEU A 354 -19.75 12.59 31.45
N ILE A 355 -21.01 12.69 31.78
CA ILE A 355 -21.93 11.55 31.95
C ILE A 355 -21.92 10.61 30.74
N GLU A 356 -21.84 11.18 29.53
CA GLU A 356 -21.82 10.42 28.27
C GLU A 356 -20.41 9.96 27.87
N GLY A 357 -19.35 10.32 28.64
CA GLY A 357 -17.97 9.89 28.38
C GLY A 357 -17.49 10.25 26.99
N LEU A 358 -17.04 9.23 26.23
CA LEU A 358 -16.59 9.41 24.84
C LEU A 358 -17.73 9.84 23.89
N THR A 359 -18.98 9.70 24.26
CA THR A 359 -20.13 10.11 23.44
C THR A 359 -20.55 11.56 23.68
N ASP A 360 -19.92 12.25 24.65
CA ASP A 360 -20.26 13.62 25.03
C ASP A 360 -20.26 14.59 23.83
N GLU A 361 -21.35 15.34 23.67
CA GLU A 361 -21.57 16.30 22.57
C GLU A 361 -21.32 17.75 22.99
N SER A 362 -20.97 17.97 24.25
CA SER A 362 -20.79 19.31 24.80
C SER A 362 -19.70 20.07 24.04
N LYS A 363 -19.92 21.38 23.89
CA LYS A 363 -18.98 22.29 23.19
C LYS A 363 -18.49 23.38 24.13
N ILE A 364 -17.27 23.81 23.86
CA ILE A 364 -16.64 24.96 24.53
C ILE A 364 -16.38 26.04 23.48
N GLN A 365 -16.38 27.28 23.91
CA GLN A 365 -16.01 28.41 23.07
C GLN A 365 -14.51 28.63 23.08
N LEU A 366 -13.89 28.48 21.92
CA LEU A 366 -12.46 28.68 21.73
C LEU A 366 -12.23 29.98 20.91
N LYS A 367 -11.32 30.83 21.41
CA LYS A 367 -10.85 31.99 20.66
C LYS A 367 -9.69 31.58 19.79
N ILE A 368 -9.90 31.51 18.47
CA ILE A 368 -8.89 31.15 17.49
C ILE A 368 -8.31 32.41 16.88
N ASP A 369 -7.00 32.58 16.93
CA ASP A 369 -6.27 33.64 16.24
C ASP A 369 -5.86 33.14 14.85
N HIS A 370 -6.45 33.68 13.81
CA HIS A 370 -6.15 33.33 12.42
C HIS A 370 -4.83 33.93 11.92
N ASN A 371 -4.23 34.88 12.69
CA ASN A 371 -2.96 35.52 12.39
C ASN A 371 -2.01 35.44 13.61
N PRO A 372 -1.58 34.24 14.04
CA PRO A 372 -0.77 34.10 15.26
C PRO A 372 0.59 34.82 15.18
N HIS A 373 1.12 35.04 13.97
CA HIS A 373 2.40 35.74 13.76
C HIS A 373 2.27 37.28 13.69
N GLU A 374 1.03 37.79 13.71
CA GLU A 374 0.80 39.24 13.71
C GLU A 374 1.01 39.83 15.11
N THR A 375 1.99 40.70 15.24
CA THR A 375 2.36 41.35 16.52
C THR A 375 1.42 42.52 16.88
N SER A 376 0.72 43.07 15.91
CA SER A 376 -0.19 44.21 16.13
C SER A 376 -1.56 43.75 16.60
N LYS A 377 -1.96 44.14 17.81
CA LYS A 377 -3.29 43.86 18.36
C LYS A 377 -4.47 44.30 17.48
N LYS A 378 -4.25 45.28 16.58
CA LYS A 378 -5.29 45.81 15.65
C LYS A 378 -5.53 44.89 14.44
N HIS A 379 -4.62 43.99 14.13
CA HIS A 379 -4.70 43.09 12.97
C HIS A 379 -4.87 41.61 13.35
N LYS A 380 -5.00 41.32 14.64
CA LYS A 380 -5.34 39.96 15.10
C LYS A 380 -6.77 39.62 14.69
N ALA A 381 -6.93 38.60 13.88
CA ALA A 381 -8.23 38.09 13.44
C ALA A 381 -8.72 37.00 14.43
N ILE A 382 -9.13 37.42 15.65
CA ILE A 382 -9.67 36.53 16.65
C ILE A 382 -11.12 36.21 16.32
N GLN A 383 -11.41 34.92 16.07
CA GLN A 383 -12.75 34.40 15.90
C GLN A 383 -13.10 33.44 17.03
N THR A 384 -14.29 33.59 17.60
CA THR A 384 -14.81 32.61 18.56
C THR A 384 -15.48 31.49 17.80
N LYS A 385 -15.09 30.24 18.07
CA LYS A 385 -15.65 29.03 17.46
C LYS A 385 -16.09 28.05 18.55
N ASP A 386 -17.26 27.47 18.39
CA ASP A 386 -17.71 26.35 19.21
C ASP A 386 -17.01 25.08 18.74
N VAL A 387 -16.26 24.44 19.65
CA VAL A 387 -15.56 23.17 19.40
C VAL A 387 -15.99 22.13 20.45
N HIS A 388 -16.02 20.85 20.06
CA HIS A 388 -16.32 19.78 21.01
C HIS A 388 -15.31 19.78 22.15
N ARG A 389 -15.80 19.61 23.38
CA ARG A 389 -14.97 19.52 24.57
C ARG A 389 -14.08 18.28 24.56
N VAL A 390 -14.66 17.12 24.18
CA VAL A 390 -13.91 15.86 24.06
C VAL A 390 -13.33 15.75 22.64
N GLN A 391 -12.17 16.36 22.42
CA GLN A 391 -11.35 16.19 21.22
C GLN A 391 -10.38 15.03 21.45
N ILE A 392 -10.30 14.10 20.52
CA ILE A 392 -9.51 12.88 20.61
C ILE A 392 -8.39 12.93 19.57
N LEU A 393 -7.18 12.58 19.95
CA LEU A 393 -6.01 12.53 19.07
C LEU A 393 -5.28 11.20 19.23
N ASP A 394 -5.10 10.50 18.10
CA ASP A 394 -4.16 9.40 17.96
C ASP A 394 -2.93 9.90 17.18
N PRO A 395 -1.79 10.17 17.84
CA PRO A 395 -0.63 10.78 17.17
C PRO A 395 0.22 9.78 16.38
N ALA A 396 -0.11 8.51 16.42
CA ALA A 396 0.54 7.43 15.66
C ALA A 396 -0.52 6.43 15.19
N THR A 397 -1.42 6.93 14.34
CA THR A 397 -2.69 6.29 14.00
C THR A 397 -2.52 4.87 13.42
N GLY A 398 -1.39 4.59 12.76
CA GLY A 398 -1.17 3.33 12.08
C GLY A 398 -2.29 3.04 11.08
N THR A 399 -2.89 1.88 11.19
CA THR A 399 -4.07 1.51 10.39
C THR A 399 -5.40 1.95 11.00
N GLY A 400 -5.40 2.84 11.99
CA GLY A 400 -6.62 3.40 12.59
C GLY A 400 -7.29 2.55 13.65
N THR A 401 -6.56 1.64 14.31
CA THR A 401 -7.15 0.67 15.24
C THR A 401 -7.84 1.35 16.43
N PHE A 402 -7.20 2.30 17.10
CA PHE A 402 -7.81 3.02 18.22
C PHE A 402 -9.04 3.80 17.80
N LEU A 403 -8.94 4.55 16.69
CA LEU A 403 -10.07 5.37 16.19
C LEU A 403 -11.29 4.51 15.82
N THR A 404 -11.08 3.36 15.17
CA THR A 404 -12.17 2.44 14.83
C THR A 404 -12.81 1.79 16.06
N HIS A 405 -12.02 1.46 17.09
CA HIS A 405 -12.55 0.93 18.35
C HIS A 405 -13.36 1.99 19.13
N ILE A 406 -12.96 3.25 19.08
CA ILE A 406 -13.75 4.37 19.63
C ILE A 406 -15.10 4.47 18.90
N VAL A 407 -15.10 4.41 17.56
CA VAL A 407 -16.34 4.41 16.76
C VAL A 407 -17.25 3.25 17.18
N LYS A 408 -16.72 2.02 17.25
CA LYS A 408 -17.45 0.83 17.67
C LYS A 408 -17.98 0.96 19.10
N HIS A 409 -17.20 1.54 20.02
CA HIS A 409 -17.59 1.76 21.40
C HIS A 409 -18.77 2.74 21.50
N ILE A 410 -18.68 3.88 20.84
CA ILE A 410 -19.72 4.90 20.82
C ILE A 410 -20.99 4.36 20.14
N HIS A 411 -20.88 3.66 19.00
CA HIS A 411 -22.02 3.09 18.27
C HIS A 411 -22.86 2.14 19.14
N LYS A 412 -22.27 1.48 20.15
CA LYS A 412 -23.03 0.61 21.06
C LYS A 412 -24.18 1.35 21.76
N GLN A 413 -24.06 2.65 21.97
CA GLN A 413 -25.10 3.49 22.60
C GLN A 413 -26.26 3.81 21.65
N PHE A 414 -26.03 3.73 20.33
CA PHE A 414 -26.99 4.04 19.27
C PHE A 414 -27.64 2.80 18.64
N LYS A 415 -27.48 1.60 19.22
CA LYS A 415 -27.98 0.33 18.62
C LYS A 415 -29.45 0.34 18.21
N ASN A 416 -30.29 1.12 18.90
CA ASN A 416 -31.73 1.21 18.67
C ASN A 416 -32.15 2.55 18.05
N ASP A 417 -31.20 3.42 17.69
CA ASP A 417 -31.45 4.74 17.11
C ASP A 417 -30.54 5.00 15.91
N GLN A 418 -30.87 4.36 14.79
CA GLN A 418 -30.09 4.51 13.55
C GLN A 418 -30.16 5.93 12.97
N GLY A 419 -31.29 6.63 13.16
CA GLY A 419 -31.42 8.02 12.70
C GLY A 419 -30.56 8.97 13.52
N GLY A 420 -30.55 8.81 14.83
CA GLY A 420 -29.66 9.54 15.73
C GLY A 420 -28.19 9.26 15.43
N TRP A 421 -27.84 8.00 15.15
CA TRP A 421 -26.47 7.64 14.77
C TRP A 421 -25.97 8.38 13.53
N GLN A 422 -26.79 8.43 12.46
CA GLN A 422 -26.43 9.12 11.21
C GLN A 422 -26.06 10.59 11.48
N ASN A 423 -26.91 11.30 12.23
CA ASN A 423 -26.68 12.70 12.59
C ASN A 423 -25.47 12.87 13.52
N TYR A 424 -25.29 11.96 14.47
CA TYR A 424 -24.19 12.00 15.42
C TYR A 424 -22.84 11.84 14.72
N VAL A 425 -22.71 10.93 13.77
CA VAL A 425 -21.48 10.73 13.00
C VAL A 425 -21.06 12.02 12.32
N ASP A 426 -21.96 12.68 11.62
CA ASP A 426 -21.66 13.90 10.87
C ASP A 426 -21.39 15.10 11.78
N ALA A 427 -22.22 15.31 12.79
CA ALA A 427 -22.18 16.52 13.60
C ALA A 427 -21.19 16.44 14.78
N HIS A 428 -20.93 15.24 15.30
CA HIS A 428 -20.23 15.08 16.56
C HIS A 428 -19.05 14.09 16.49
N LEU A 429 -19.11 13.01 15.73
CA LEU A 429 -18.04 12.01 15.73
C LEU A 429 -16.87 12.41 14.84
N ILE A 430 -17.09 12.60 13.54
CA ILE A 430 -16.05 12.93 12.56
C ILE A 430 -15.27 14.21 12.96
N PRO A 431 -15.92 15.30 13.41
CA PRO A 431 -15.22 16.54 13.73
C PRO A 431 -14.23 16.47 14.90
N ARG A 432 -14.27 15.42 15.73
CA ARG A 432 -13.46 15.31 16.95
C ARG A 432 -12.52 14.10 17.00
N LEU A 433 -12.55 13.23 15.98
CA LEU A 433 -11.59 12.16 15.82
C LEU A 433 -10.41 12.65 14.99
N ASN A 434 -9.25 12.84 15.60
CA ASN A 434 -8.06 13.35 14.96
C ASN A 434 -6.96 12.27 14.98
N GLY A 435 -6.17 12.20 13.91
CA GLY A 435 -5.08 11.26 13.79
C GLY A 435 -3.92 11.82 12.97
N PHE A 436 -2.69 11.42 13.33
CA PHE A 436 -1.49 11.69 12.56
C PHE A 436 -0.82 10.37 12.17
N GLU A 437 -0.40 10.27 10.92
CA GLU A 437 0.31 9.11 10.40
C GLU A 437 1.40 9.57 9.43
N LEU A 438 2.58 8.97 9.57
CA LEU A 438 3.74 9.31 8.73
C LEU A 438 3.78 8.46 7.45
N LEU A 439 3.36 7.20 7.54
CA LEU A 439 3.46 6.25 6.43
C LEU A 439 2.22 6.31 5.55
N MET A 440 2.39 6.67 4.27
CA MET A 440 1.27 6.80 3.31
C MET A 440 0.41 5.54 3.21
N ALA A 441 1.01 4.35 3.27
CA ALA A 441 0.28 3.09 3.20
C ALA A 441 -0.62 2.88 4.43
N SER A 442 -0.09 3.12 5.64
CA SER A 442 -0.86 3.05 6.89
C SER A 442 -1.95 4.12 6.93
N TYR A 443 -1.63 5.34 6.51
CA TYR A 443 -2.58 6.44 6.36
C TYR A 443 -3.76 6.06 5.44
N ALA A 444 -3.47 5.49 4.25
CA ALA A 444 -4.50 5.01 3.33
C ALA A 444 -5.39 3.93 3.96
N MET A 445 -4.77 2.99 4.68
CA MET A 445 -5.47 1.92 5.38
C MET A 445 -6.32 2.43 6.55
N ALA A 446 -5.86 3.44 7.28
CA ALA A 446 -6.65 4.06 8.35
C ALA A 446 -7.94 4.69 7.84
N HIS A 447 -7.87 5.42 6.71
CA HIS A 447 -9.05 5.97 6.05
C HIS A 447 -10.01 4.87 5.58
N LEU A 448 -9.50 3.85 4.89
CA LEU A 448 -10.32 2.73 4.43
C LEU A 448 -11.00 2.00 5.60
N LYS A 449 -10.25 1.68 6.65
CA LYS A 449 -10.75 0.94 7.80
C LYS A 449 -11.82 1.73 8.56
N LEU A 450 -11.62 3.04 8.72
CA LEU A 450 -12.61 3.91 9.35
C LEU A 450 -13.90 3.98 8.51
N ASP A 451 -13.76 4.12 7.18
CA ASP A 451 -14.88 4.13 6.26
C ASP A 451 -15.67 2.80 6.30
N MET A 452 -14.96 1.66 6.25
CA MET A 452 -15.57 0.34 6.41
C MET A 452 -16.28 0.19 7.75
N THR A 453 -15.65 0.64 8.85
CA THR A 453 -16.22 0.55 10.20
C THR A 453 -17.51 1.36 10.30
N LEU A 454 -17.53 2.57 9.74
CA LEU A 454 -18.75 3.39 9.70
C LEU A 454 -19.83 2.75 8.83
N ALA A 455 -19.48 2.21 7.67
CA ALA A 455 -20.43 1.49 6.80
C ALA A 455 -21.04 0.26 7.51
N ASP A 456 -20.23 -0.49 8.28
CA ASP A 456 -20.69 -1.65 9.06
C ASP A 456 -21.65 -1.25 10.20
N THR A 457 -21.58 -0.01 10.68
CA THR A 457 -22.56 0.55 11.64
C THR A 457 -23.87 1.02 10.98
N GLY A 458 -23.97 0.92 9.66
CA GLY A 458 -25.12 1.40 8.88
C GLY A 458 -25.07 2.89 8.54
N TYR A 459 -23.94 3.58 8.82
CA TYR A 459 -23.75 4.96 8.40
C TYR A 459 -23.58 5.03 6.88
N THR A 460 -24.23 6.01 6.27
CA THR A 460 -24.13 6.31 4.84
C THR A 460 -23.70 7.77 4.66
N ALA A 461 -22.50 7.98 4.13
CA ALA A 461 -21.99 9.32 3.89
C ALA A 461 -22.89 10.13 2.94
N PRO A 462 -23.24 11.38 3.27
CA PRO A 462 -24.03 12.23 2.40
C PRO A 462 -23.31 12.47 1.06
N ARG A 463 -24.00 12.31 -0.07
CA ARG A 463 -23.43 12.49 -1.42
C ARG A 463 -22.92 13.91 -1.69
N THR A 464 -23.41 14.90 -0.94
CA THR A 464 -23.14 16.34 -1.12
C THR A 464 -22.07 16.88 -0.20
N GLN A 465 -21.68 16.15 0.84
CA GLN A 465 -20.67 16.57 1.81
C GLN A 465 -19.38 15.78 1.60
N GLN A 466 -18.29 16.50 1.38
CA GLN A 466 -16.93 15.96 1.45
C GLN A 466 -16.54 15.82 2.92
N ASN A 467 -17.12 14.84 3.62
CA ASN A 467 -16.75 14.56 5.00
C ASN A 467 -15.39 13.86 5.00
N ARG A 468 -14.35 14.66 5.19
CA ARG A 468 -13.00 14.18 5.37
C ARG A 468 -12.81 13.74 6.82
N PHE A 469 -12.22 12.57 7.03
CA PHE A 469 -11.70 12.19 8.35
C PHE A 469 -10.50 13.06 8.71
N ASN A 470 -10.40 13.50 9.95
CA ASN A 470 -9.29 14.32 10.45
C ASN A 470 -8.04 13.45 10.71
N ILE A 471 -7.74 12.54 9.81
CA ILE A 471 -6.49 11.79 9.78
C ILE A 471 -5.60 12.47 8.76
N TYR A 472 -4.39 12.85 9.16
CA TYR A 472 -3.47 13.64 8.34
C TYR A 472 -2.13 12.95 8.17
N LEU A 473 -1.60 13.02 6.94
CA LEU A 473 -0.27 12.57 6.61
C LEU A 473 0.74 13.61 7.13
N SER A 474 1.34 13.36 8.29
CA SER A 474 2.19 14.33 8.97
C SER A 474 3.12 13.66 9.98
N ILE A 475 4.27 14.29 10.24
CA ILE A 475 5.14 13.93 11.36
C ILE A 475 4.57 14.54 12.64
N SER A 476 4.21 13.69 13.61
CA SER A 476 3.60 14.13 14.87
C SER A 476 4.52 15.01 15.69
N LEU A 477 5.81 14.65 15.75
CA LEU A 477 6.83 15.30 16.56
C LEU A 477 7.48 16.53 15.91
N GLU A 478 6.86 17.11 14.88
CA GLU A 478 7.29 18.34 14.22
C GLU A 478 6.19 19.40 14.23
N GLU A 479 6.58 20.68 14.18
CA GLU A 479 5.63 21.79 14.27
C GLU A 479 4.98 22.10 12.92
N GLN A 480 5.75 22.32 11.86
CA GLN A 480 5.25 22.67 10.53
C GLN A 480 6.21 22.25 9.41
N HIS A 481 5.67 21.97 8.22
CA HIS A 481 6.43 21.82 6.99
C HIS A 481 6.19 22.97 6.01
N THR A 482 7.23 23.33 5.25
CA THR A 482 7.18 24.40 4.25
C THR A 482 6.63 23.91 2.92
N ASP A 483 5.95 24.79 2.18
CA ASP A 483 5.43 24.51 0.84
C ASP A 483 6.59 24.31 -0.15
N ALA A 484 6.63 23.14 -0.78
CA ALA A 484 7.72 22.74 -1.66
C ALA A 484 7.46 23.03 -3.16
N GLY A 485 6.29 23.58 -3.52
CA GLY A 485 5.87 23.81 -4.91
C GLY A 485 5.55 22.52 -5.68
N GLY A 486 4.51 22.56 -6.51
CA GLY A 486 4.02 21.40 -7.26
C GLY A 486 2.70 20.83 -6.71
N LEU A 487 2.04 19.99 -7.51
CA LEU A 487 0.68 19.53 -7.19
C LEU A 487 0.65 18.59 -5.99
N LEU A 488 1.52 17.58 -5.96
CA LEU A 488 1.65 16.66 -4.82
C LEU A 488 2.10 17.42 -3.56
N ALA A 489 3.06 18.34 -3.71
CA ALA A 489 3.52 19.21 -2.63
C ALA A 489 2.39 20.08 -2.05
N HIS A 490 1.47 20.55 -2.88
CA HIS A 490 0.30 21.31 -2.41
C HIS A 490 -0.59 20.44 -1.49
N TYR A 491 -0.84 19.18 -1.86
CA TYR A 491 -1.61 18.25 -1.01
C TYR A 491 -0.85 17.88 0.27
N LEU A 492 0.46 17.64 0.21
CA LEU A 492 1.28 17.37 1.40
C LEU A 492 1.32 18.60 2.33
N ALA A 493 1.45 19.81 1.77
CA ALA A 493 1.38 21.05 2.53
C ALA A 493 0.00 21.27 3.16
N GLU A 494 -1.09 20.86 2.49
CA GLU A 494 -2.43 20.93 3.07
C GLU A 494 -2.59 19.93 4.20
N GLU A 495 -2.10 18.66 4.06
CA GLU A 495 -2.05 17.67 5.13
C GLU A 495 -1.31 18.25 6.36
N SER A 496 -0.11 18.79 6.15
CA SER A 496 0.71 19.38 7.21
C SER A 496 0.03 20.60 7.86
N ARG A 497 -0.60 21.50 7.06
CA ARG A 497 -1.33 22.65 7.59
C ARG A 497 -2.52 22.25 8.46
N GLN A 498 -3.27 21.23 8.04
CA GLN A 498 -4.40 20.72 8.82
C GLN A 498 -3.92 20.04 10.13
N ALA A 499 -2.84 19.24 10.06
CA ALA A 499 -2.21 18.67 11.24
C ALA A 499 -1.72 19.77 12.22
N SER A 500 -1.08 20.82 11.69
CA SER A 500 -0.62 21.96 12.50
C SER A 500 -1.78 22.70 13.17
N ARG A 501 -2.92 22.87 12.46
CA ARG A 501 -4.13 23.44 13.08
C ARG A 501 -4.62 22.61 14.28
N ILE A 502 -4.57 21.28 14.19
CA ILE A 502 -4.91 20.44 15.33
C ILE A 502 -3.91 20.66 16.45
N LYS A 503 -2.60 20.67 16.16
CA LYS A 503 -1.55 20.92 17.17
C LYS A 503 -1.70 22.28 17.84
N ASP A 504 -2.03 23.32 17.09
CA ASP A 504 -2.02 24.70 17.59
C ASP A 504 -3.37 25.15 18.14
N GLN A 505 -4.49 24.70 17.56
CA GLN A 505 -5.79 25.34 17.77
C GLN A 505 -6.86 24.39 18.33
N THR A 506 -6.59 23.07 18.42
CA THR A 506 -7.58 22.12 18.94
C THR A 506 -7.34 21.86 20.41
N PRO A 507 -8.38 21.98 21.29
CA PRO A 507 -8.29 21.65 22.70
C PRO A 507 -8.37 20.13 22.88
N VAL A 508 -7.25 19.43 22.59
CA VAL A 508 -7.19 17.97 22.69
C VAL A 508 -7.29 17.55 24.13
N MET A 509 -8.37 16.84 24.46
CA MET A 509 -8.65 16.35 25.80
C MET A 509 -8.22 14.90 26.01
N VAL A 510 -8.25 14.08 24.94
CA VAL A 510 -7.87 12.67 24.98
C VAL A 510 -6.76 12.42 23.97
N VAL A 511 -5.60 11.98 24.44
CA VAL A 511 -4.50 11.50 23.60
C VAL A 511 -4.39 10.00 23.81
N ILE A 512 -4.60 9.23 22.75
CA ILE A 512 -4.71 7.76 22.81
C ILE A 512 -3.95 7.13 21.65
N GLY A 513 -3.26 6.01 21.87
CA GLY A 513 -2.55 5.34 20.78
C GLY A 513 -1.52 4.31 21.24
N ASN A 514 -0.81 3.76 20.24
CA ASN A 514 0.36 2.90 20.42
C ASN A 514 1.54 3.48 19.62
N PRO A 515 2.18 4.56 20.10
CA PRO A 515 3.28 5.21 19.39
C PRO A 515 4.50 4.29 19.25
N PRO A 516 5.38 4.52 18.26
CA PRO A 516 6.56 3.69 18.03
C PRO A 516 7.58 3.82 19.17
N TYR A 517 8.45 2.80 19.29
CA TYR A 517 9.58 2.76 20.22
C TYR A 517 10.88 2.71 19.42
N SER A 518 11.79 3.63 19.66
CA SER A 518 13.10 3.62 19.00
C SER A 518 14.11 4.41 19.83
N VAL A 519 15.09 3.70 20.40
CA VAL A 519 16.18 4.31 21.20
C VAL A 519 17.06 5.21 20.33
N SER A 520 17.23 4.88 19.04
CA SER A 520 17.98 5.65 18.06
C SER A 520 17.03 6.36 17.11
N SER A 521 16.25 7.29 17.65
CA SER A 521 15.21 7.98 16.91
C SER A 521 15.76 9.04 15.97
N SER A 522 15.28 9.04 14.71
CA SER A 522 15.45 10.14 13.75
C SER A 522 14.49 11.32 14.01
N ASN A 523 13.48 11.14 14.87
CA ASN A 523 12.53 12.18 15.27
C ASN A 523 13.20 13.16 16.23
N ASP A 524 13.93 14.14 15.70
CA ASP A 524 14.76 15.05 16.48
C ASP A 524 14.61 16.51 16.03
N SER A 525 13.36 16.93 15.78
CA SER A 525 13.04 18.31 15.41
C SER A 525 13.37 19.31 16.53
N PRO A 526 13.63 20.59 16.20
CA PRO A 526 13.84 21.63 17.21
C PRO A 526 12.68 21.72 18.21
N TRP A 527 11.45 21.51 17.74
CA TRP A 527 10.25 21.58 18.57
C TRP A 527 10.21 20.47 19.63
N ILE A 528 10.42 19.20 19.23
CA ILE A 528 10.42 18.09 20.20
C ILE A 528 11.62 18.17 21.15
N ARG A 529 12.79 18.64 20.67
CA ARG A 529 13.95 18.90 21.55
C ARG A 529 13.63 19.93 22.63
N ALA A 530 12.92 21.01 22.27
CA ALA A 530 12.48 22.02 23.22
C ALA A 530 11.53 21.43 24.26
N LEU A 531 10.56 20.59 23.86
CA LEU A 531 9.65 19.91 24.77
C LEU A 531 10.38 18.94 25.70
N ILE A 532 11.28 18.11 25.20
CA ILE A 532 12.06 17.15 25.99
C ILE A 532 13.05 17.86 26.95
N SER A 533 13.45 19.08 26.62
CA SER A 533 14.33 19.85 27.53
C SER A 533 13.73 20.06 28.92
N ASP A 534 12.40 20.08 29.05
CA ASP A 534 11.70 20.20 30.32
C ASP A 534 12.00 18.99 31.21
N TYR A 535 12.07 17.79 30.68
CA TYR A 535 12.40 16.58 31.43
C TYR A 535 13.87 16.54 31.86
N LYS A 536 14.75 17.34 31.23
CA LYS A 536 16.19 17.37 31.50
C LYS A 536 16.58 18.40 32.58
N LYS A 537 15.72 19.36 32.88
CA LYS A 537 16.07 20.54 33.71
C LYS A 537 16.65 20.20 35.08
N ASP A 538 16.12 19.17 35.76
CA ASP A 538 16.47 18.83 37.13
C ASP A 538 17.20 17.47 37.23
N MET A 539 17.58 16.87 36.10
CA MET A 539 18.26 15.59 36.09
C MET A 539 19.72 15.71 36.49
N LYS A 540 20.14 14.85 37.42
CA LYS A 540 21.53 14.68 37.83
C LYS A 540 22.23 13.50 37.16
N GLU A 541 21.46 12.75 36.36
CA GLU A 541 21.92 11.57 35.62
C GLU A 541 22.94 11.95 34.57
N ARG A 542 24.03 11.17 34.46
CA ARG A 542 25.06 11.38 33.42
C ARG A 542 24.62 10.81 32.05
N ASN A 543 23.81 9.74 32.09
CA ASN A 543 23.31 9.11 30.84
C ASN A 543 21.86 9.54 30.63
N ILE A 544 21.67 10.57 29.81
CA ILE A 544 20.37 11.09 29.41
C ILE A 544 19.91 10.54 28.03
N GLN A 545 20.67 9.60 27.42
CA GLN A 545 20.34 9.03 26.12
C GLN A 545 18.97 8.34 26.07
N PRO A 546 18.49 7.65 27.13
CA PRO A 546 17.15 7.08 27.15
C PRO A 546 16.03 8.08 26.88
N LEU A 547 16.18 9.36 27.25
CA LEU A 547 15.20 10.41 26.95
C LEU A 547 15.06 10.72 25.43
N SER A 548 15.93 10.15 24.62
CA SER A 548 15.85 10.28 23.16
C SER A 548 15.00 9.19 22.52
N ASP A 549 14.50 8.20 23.30
CA ASP A 549 13.60 7.18 22.80
C ASP A 549 12.25 7.81 22.38
N ASP A 550 11.72 7.33 21.26
CA ASP A 550 10.47 7.87 20.71
C ASP A 550 9.29 7.76 21.68
N TYR A 551 9.17 6.67 22.46
CA TYR A 551 8.05 6.56 23.39
C TYR A 551 8.05 7.69 24.45
N ILE A 552 9.22 8.15 24.90
CA ILE A 552 9.32 9.27 25.84
C ILE A 552 8.93 10.58 25.16
N LYS A 553 9.36 10.76 23.91
CA LYS A 553 8.96 11.93 23.09
C LYS A 553 7.45 11.97 22.89
N PHE A 554 6.81 10.84 22.61
CA PHE A 554 5.35 10.76 22.48
C PHE A 554 4.62 10.99 23.82
N ILE A 555 5.14 10.51 24.96
CA ILE A 555 4.59 10.86 26.29
C ILE A 555 4.64 12.38 26.49
N ARG A 556 5.80 13.01 26.24
CA ARG A 556 5.93 14.47 26.38
C ARG A 556 5.05 15.25 25.42
N PHE A 557 4.90 14.73 24.20
CA PHE A 557 3.96 15.26 23.20
C PHE A 557 2.51 15.22 23.72
N GLY A 558 2.06 14.09 24.23
CA GLY A 558 0.72 13.96 24.81
C GLY A 558 0.53 14.88 26.02
N GLN A 559 1.51 14.95 26.90
CA GLN A 559 1.51 15.87 28.05
C GLN A 559 1.38 17.34 27.59
N HIS A 560 2.06 17.74 26.51
CA HIS A 560 1.95 19.10 25.96
C HIS A 560 0.51 19.50 25.65
N PHE A 561 -0.30 18.60 25.06
CA PHE A 561 -1.71 18.87 24.80
C PHE A 561 -2.54 18.96 26.08
N ILE A 562 -2.27 18.08 27.06
CA ILE A 562 -2.97 18.10 28.33
C ILE A 562 -2.64 19.37 29.12
N ASP A 563 -1.37 19.78 29.17
CA ASP A 563 -0.92 21.02 29.80
C ASP A 563 -1.59 22.23 29.15
N LYS A 564 -1.66 22.24 27.78
CA LYS A 564 -2.29 23.32 27.01
C LYS A 564 -3.80 23.41 27.22
N ASN A 565 -4.46 22.29 27.45
CA ASN A 565 -5.90 22.18 27.70
C ASN A 565 -6.25 22.23 29.21
N GLU A 566 -5.23 22.42 30.07
CA GLU A 566 -5.31 22.43 31.54
C GLU A 566 -5.73 21.09 32.17
N SER A 567 -6.35 20.20 31.42
CA SER A 567 -6.79 18.88 31.87
C SER A 567 -7.03 17.94 30.69
N GLY A 568 -6.86 16.62 30.90
CA GLY A 568 -7.09 15.61 29.87
C GLY A 568 -6.61 14.23 30.27
N VAL A 569 -6.73 13.28 29.34
CA VAL A 569 -6.37 11.88 29.52
C VAL A 569 -5.29 11.49 28.49
N LEU A 570 -4.17 10.95 28.97
CA LEU A 570 -3.14 10.31 28.17
C LEU A 570 -3.21 8.80 28.36
N ALA A 571 -3.50 8.07 27.29
CA ALA A 571 -3.71 6.63 27.31
C ALA A 571 -2.93 5.94 26.20
N TYR A 572 -1.70 5.52 26.50
CA TYR A 572 -0.78 4.90 25.56
C TYR A 572 -0.43 3.46 25.91
N ILE A 573 -0.13 2.68 24.86
CA ILE A 573 0.73 1.52 24.99
C ILE A 573 2.16 2.03 24.87
N SER A 574 3.03 1.69 25.81
CA SER A 574 4.42 2.14 25.81
C SER A 574 5.41 1.02 26.10
N ASN A 575 6.69 1.31 25.95
CA ASN A 575 7.78 0.40 26.30
C ASN A 575 7.78 0.12 27.81
N ASN A 576 8.12 -1.12 28.23
CA ASN A 576 8.29 -1.51 29.63
C ASN A 576 9.31 -0.66 30.40
N SER A 577 10.29 -0.08 29.72
CA SER A 577 11.27 0.82 30.33
C SER A 577 10.65 2.04 31.02
N PHE A 578 9.37 2.31 30.74
CA PHE A 578 8.60 3.31 31.48
C PHE A 578 8.42 2.95 32.97
N ILE A 579 8.37 1.65 33.28
CA ILE A 579 8.19 1.17 34.67
C ILE A 579 9.51 0.71 35.28
N ASP A 580 10.33 -0.03 34.51
CA ASP A 580 11.50 -0.75 35.00
C ASP A 580 12.84 -0.16 34.52
N GLY A 581 12.83 0.98 33.79
CA GLY A 581 13.99 1.64 33.19
C GLY A 581 14.74 2.60 34.09
#